data_cc28a39b73f4467729bbd0ad7507dd22
#
_entry.id   cc28a39b73f4467729bbd0ad7507dd22
#
_cell.length_a   1.000
_cell.length_b   1.000
_cell.length_c   1.000
_cell.angle_alpha   90.00
_cell.angle_beta   90.00
_cell.angle_gamma   90.00
#
_symmetry.space_group_name_H-M   'P 1'
#
loop_
_entity.id
_entity.type
_entity.pdbx_description
1 polymer ?
#
loop_
_entity_poly.entity_id
_entity_poly.type
_entity_poly.pdbx_seq_one_letter_code
_entity_poly.pdbx_strand_id
1 'polypeptide(L)'
;MTLRNAYVTDELEAIYDQTVDFVTKEVIPHGEVWEEAGKVPRDVLRKMGDLGMFGLRVPEEHGGLGMGPLASATLAEALGASTFAGFDVTVLVHTDMAGPHLLNSGSPGQLAEWVPKMLSGEAILSIGVTEPDAGSDVAGMRSTAVKDGDGWRINGTKTFITNGVYGEMTIVAAKTNPESRYGITMFLVPAGTEGFSVAKKLSKHGWLCSDTAELVLDDVWVSDDQVLGTVHRGFYETMRNFQNERMVIIAEGVGAAQAAIDTTNEYVYERKAFGGRLSDLGAIRQRMAMNQAKIDAVRASVYHAAWMCEQSTDGIPSEAAVKAMSGVKAFGAEAINQVMYDCLQFHGGMGYMRETAIERMYRDARIIPIGGGATEVMLEEVAKRSYGMD
;
A
#
# COMPACT_ATOMS: atom_id res chain seq x y z
N MET A 1 23.99 -8.77 -0.96
CA MET A 1 24.46 -7.89 -2.04
C MET A 1 23.27 -7.69 -2.97
N THR A 2 22.52 -6.62 -2.74
CA THR A 2 21.35 -6.28 -3.57
C THR A 2 21.86 -5.95 -4.98
N LEU A 3 21.32 -6.59 -6.00
CA LEU A 3 21.66 -6.23 -7.38
C LEU A 3 21.26 -4.75 -7.56
N ARG A 4 22.24 -3.87 -7.79
CA ARG A 4 21.97 -2.47 -8.10
C ARG A 4 21.06 -2.46 -9.33
N ASN A 5 19.85 -2.00 -9.12
CA ASN A 5 18.89 -1.82 -10.20
C ASN A 5 19.33 -0.62 -11.04
N ALA A 6 19.26 -0.71 -12.36
CA ALA A 6 19.65 0.36 -13.29
C ALA A 6 18.84 1.67 -13.10
N TYR A 7 17.72 1.61 -12.37
CA TYR A 7 16.86 2.77 -12.07
C TYR A 7 17.16 3.43 -10.74
N VAL A 8 18.01 2.83 -9.88
CA VAL A 8 18.34 3.35 -8.56
C VAL A 8 19.52 4.31 -8.65
N THR A 9 19.29 5.57 -8.32
CA THR A 9 20.30 6.61 -8.18
C THR A 9 20.91 6.59 -6.79
N ASP A 10 22.02 7.28 -6.56
CA ASP A 10 22.65 7.42 -5.23
C ASP A 10 21.66 8.03 -4.19
N GLU A 11 20.78 8.92 -4.64
CA GLU A 11 19.74 9.52 -3.80
C GLU A 11 18.67 8.50 -3.38
N LEU A 12 18.21 7.65 -4.31
CA LEU A 12 17.29 6.56 -4.01
C LEU A 12 17.95 5.50 -3.12
N GLU A 13 19.23 5.20 -3.31
CA GLU A 13 19.99 4.31 -2.42
C GLU A 13 20.05 4.88 -1.00
N ALA A 14 20.26 6.19 -0.84
CA ALA A 14 20.24 6.85 0.47
C ALA A 14 18.86 6.76 1.16
N ILE A 15 17.76 6.91 0.41
CA ILE A 15 16.39 6.71 0.93
C ILE A 15 16.19 5.26 1.38
N TYR A 16 16.64 4.31 0.57
CA TYR A 16 16.58 2.89 0.92
C TYR A 16 17.31 2.60 2.23
N ASP A 17 18.57 3.01 2.32
CA ASP A 17 19.41 2.76 3.49
C ASP A 17 18.87 3.43 4.75
N GLN A 18 18.41 4.69 4.65
CA GLN A 18 17.78 5.41 5.76
C GLN A 18 16.51 4.68 6.25
N THR A 19 15.70 4.18 5.32
CA THR A 19 14.46 3.48 5.67
C THR A 19 14.75 2.13 6.32
N VAL A 20 15.71 1.35 5.79
CA VAL A 20 16.13 0.09 6.39
C VAL A 20 16.72 0.31 7.80
N ASP A 21 17.53 1.36 7.97
CA ASP A 21 18.08 1.72 9.29
C ASP A 21 16.95 2.08 10.28
N PHE A 22 15.96 2.83 9.82
CA PHE A 22 14.78 3.19 10.62
C PHE A 22 13.98 1.96 11.05
N VAL A 23 13.60 1.09 10.11
CA VAL A 23 12.77 -0.08 10.45
C VAL A 23 13.53 -1.06 11.34
N THR A 24 14.84 -1.18 11.17
CA THR A 24 15.68 -2.02 12.00
C THR A 24 15.73 -1.52 13.45
N LYS A 25 15.79 -0.21 13.67
CA LYS A 25 15.91 0.39 15.01
C LYS A 25 14.57 0.62 15.70
N GLU A 26 13.56 1.04 14.95
CA GLU A 26 12.31 1.53 15.51
C GLU A 26 11.13 0.55 15.35
N VAL A 27 11.16 -0.34 14.35
CA VAL A 27 10.03 -1.22 14.05
C VAL A 27 10.27 -2.65 14.52
N ILE A 28 11.34 -3.29 14.07
CA ILE A 28 11.61 -4.71 14.36
C ILE A 28 11.60 -5.00 15.88
N PRO A 29 12.23 -4.20 16.75
CA PRO A 29 12.23 -4.47 18.20
C PRO A 29 10.85 -4.34 18.87
N HIS A 30 9.89 -3.67 18.24
CA HIS A 30 8.61 -3.29 18.84
C HIS A 30 7.40 -3.86 18.13
N GLY A 31 7.56 -4.39 16.93
CA GLY A 31 6.47 -4.78 16.04
C GLY A 31 5.54 -5.85 16.61
N GLU A 32 6.04 -6.81 17.39
CA GLU A 32 5.22 -7.83 18.04
C GLU A 32 4.23 -7.21 19.04
N VAL A 33 4.69 -6.24 19.85
CA VAL A 33 3.83 -5.50 20.77
C VAL A 33 2.77 -4.71 20.02
N TRP A 34 3.11 -4.18 18.84
CA TRP A 34 2.14 -3.48 18.00
C TRP A 34 1.13 -4.42 17.35
N GLU A 35 1.54 -5.65 16.97
CA GLU A 35 0.60 -6.68 16.51
C GLU A 35 -0.41 -7.06 17.60
N GLU A 36 0.05 -7.25 18.85
CA GLU A 36 -0.83 -7.51 19.99
C GLU A 36 -1.80 -6.36 20.26
N ALA A 37 -1.31 -5.11 20.19
CA ALA A 37 -2.13 -3.90 20.33
C ALA A 37 -3.08 -3.68 19.14
N GLY A 38 -2.75 -4.26 17.98
CA GLY A 38 -3.48 -4.09 16.72
C GLY A 38 -3.44 -2.65 16.21
N LYS A 39 -2.33 -1.93 16.47
CA LYS A 39 -2.12 -0.57 15.94
C LYS A 39 -0.65 -0.18 15.99
N VAL A 40 -0.23 0.64 15.02
CA VAL A 40 1.05 1.34 15.02
C VAL A 40 0.97 2.56 15.94
N PRO A 41 1.92 2.76 16.88
CA PRO A 41 1.96 3.96 17.71
C PRO A 41 2.17 5.23 16.89
N ARG A 42 1.57 6.34 17.33
CA ARG A 42 1.65 7.60 16.62
C ARG A 42 3.04 8.25 16.67
N ASP A 43 3.79 8.01 17.74
CA ASP A 43 5.14 8.54 17.91
C ASP A 43 6.13 8.00 16.88
N VAL A 44 6.04 6.72 16.49
CA VAL A 44 6.91 6.18 15.44
C VAL A 44 6.57 6.77 14.06
N LEU A 45 5.28 7.05 13.79
CA LEU A 45 4.87 7.71 12.55
C LEU A 45 5.36 9.17 12.50
N ARG A 46 5.33 9.89 13.62
CA ARG A 46 5.91 11.25 13.73
C ARG A 46 7.42 11.23 13.49
N LYS A 47 8.14 10.26 14.02
CA LYS A 47 9.58 10.10 13.73
C LYS A 47 9.85 9.93 12.24
N MET A 48 9.00 9.20 11.50
CA MET A 48 9.10 9.10 10.03
C MET A 48 8.87 10.45 9.35
N GLY A 49 7.88 11.21 9.83
CA GLY A 49 7.63 12.58 9.37
C GLY A 49 8.83 13.49 9.58
N ASP A 50 9.41 13.48 10.81
CA ASP A 50 10.61 14.25 11.16
C ASP A 50 11.82 13.93 10.28
N LEU A 51 11.91 12.70 9.78
CA LEU A 51 12.94 12.25 8.83
C LEU A 51 12.60 12.57 7.37
N GLY A 52 11.46 13.22 7.09
CA GLY A 52 11.01 13.59 5.75
C GLY A 52 10.48 12.43 4.89
N MET A 53 10.32 11.24 5.46
CA MET A 53 9.90 10.04 4.70
C MET A 53 8.48 10.15 4.13
N PHE A 54 7.61 10.97 4.72
CA PHE A 54 6.25 11.21 4.21
C PHE A 54 6.21 12.24 3.07
N GLY A 55 7.34 12.94 2.83
CA GLY A 55 7.43 14.03 1.87
C GLY A 55 8.04 13.68 0.52
N LEU A 56 8.41 12.42 0.25
CA LEU A 56 9.15 12.07 -0.96
C LEU A 56 8.46 12.56 -2.24
N ARG A 57 7.16 12.39 -2.35
CA ARG A 57 6.36 12.77 -3.52
C ARG A 57 5.63 14.11 -3.39
N VAL A 58 5.67 14.71 -2.22
CA VAL A 58 5.05 16.03 -2.00
C VAL A 58 5.87 17.08 -2.74
N PRO A 59 5.25 17.99 -3.52
CA PRO A 59 5.95 19.07 -4.19
C PRO A 59 6.78 19.93 -3.24
N GLU A 60 7.92 20.44 -3.68
CA GLU A 60 8.82 21.29 -2.88
C GLU A 60 8.12 22.54 -2.34
N GLU A 61 7.21 23.12 -3.12
CA GLU A 61 6.38 24.27 -2.72
C GLU A 61 5.45 23.99 -1.52
N HIS A 62 5.21 22.73 -1.23
CA HIS A 62 4.44 22.25 -0.09
C HIS A 62 5.31 21.61 1.00
N GLY A 63 6.64 21.73 0.90
CA GLY A 63 7.59 21.27 1.91
C GLY A 63 8.06 19.81 1.73
N GLY A 64 7.81 19.18 0.58
CA GLY A 64 8.32 17.85 0.23
C GLY A 64 9.57 17.87 -0.63
N LEU A 65 9.89 16.71 -1.22
CA LEU A 65 11.07 16.52 -2.06
C LEU A 65 10.74 16.48 -3.56
N GLY A 66 9.49 16.50 -3.97
CA GLY A 66 9.05 16.51 -5.37
C GLY A 66 9.49 15.32 -6.21
N MET A 67 9.80 14.18 -5.58
CA MET A 67 10.31 12.99 -6.27
C MET A 67 9.21 12.22 -6.98
N GLY A 68 9.63 11.32 -7.89
CA GLY A 68 8.72 10.53 -8.70
C GLY A 68 8.34 9.15 -8.12
N PRO A 69 7.63 8.33 -8.92
CA PRO A 69 7.24 6.96 -8.57
C PRO A 69 8.38 6.03 -8.16
N LEU A 70 9.60 6.23 -8.67
CA LEU A 70 10.76 5.44 -8.25
C LEU A 70 11.09 5.62 -6.77
N ALA A 71 10.91 6.82 -6.21
CA ALA A 71 11.11 7.05 -4.78
C ALA A 71 10.07 6.30 -3.93
N SER A 72 8.81 6.28 -4.34
CA SER A 72 7.77 5.46 -3.68
C SER A 72 8.09 3.97 -3.72
N ALA A 73 8.55 3.46 -4.89
CA ALA A 73 8.94 2.05 -5.01
C ALA A 73 10.12 1.71 -4.10
N THR A 74 11.11 2.62 -4.01
CA THR A 74 12.28 2.45 -3.15
C THR A 74 11.92 2.46 -1.67
N LEU A 75 11.09 3.42 -1.23
CA LEU A 75 10.58 3.47 0.13
C LEU A 75 9.82 2.19 0.48
N ALA A 76 8.90 1.78 -0.40
CA ALA A 76 8.08 0.59 -0.19
C ALA A 76 8.92 -0.69 -0.08
N GLU A 77 9.91 -0.89 -0.98
CA GLU A 77 10.81 -2.04 -0.89
C GLU A 77 11.62 -2.03 0.41
N ALA A 78 12.14 -0.87 0.82
CA ALA A 78 12.91 -0.74 2.06
C ALA A 78 12.05 -1.01 3.30
N LEU A 79 10.78 -0.57 3.30
CA LEU A 79 9.82 -0.87 4.37
C LEU A 79 9.60 -2.37 4.54
N GLY A 80 9.56 -3.15 3.46
CA GLY A 80 9.41 -4.61 3.53
C GLY A 80 10.48 -5.32 4.36
N ALA A 81 11.65 -4.71 4.55
CA ALA A 81 12.68 -5.21 5.48
C ALA A 81 12.23 -5.17 6.95
N SER A 82 11.16 -4.46 7.29
CA SER A 82 10.58 -4.41 8.63
C SER A 82 10.11 -5.78 9.12
N THR A 83 9.73 -6.67 8.21
CA THR A 83 9.03 -7.94 8.46
C THR A 83 7.66 -7.79 9.14
N PHE A 84 7.14 -6.56 9.21
CA PHE A 84 5.84 -6.20 9.78
C PHE A 84 5.02 -5.42 8.76
N ALA A 85 4.48 -6.11 7.76
CA ALA A 85 3.76 -5.47 6.66
C ALA A 85 2.50 -4.69 7.10
N GLY A 86 2.01 -4.90 8.32
CA GLY A 86 0.99 -4.05 8.93
C GLY A 86 1.50 -2.63 9.22
N PHE A 87 2.77 -2.46 9.62
CA PHE A 87 3.41 -1.16 9.73
C PHE A 87 3.58 -0.54 8.34
N ASP A 88 4.11 -1.31 7.40
CA ASP A 88 4.39 -0.87 6.05
C ASP A 88 3.13 -0.33 5.36
N VAL A 89 2.02 -1.07 5.43
CA VAL A 89 0.74 -0.63 4.83
C VAL A 89 0.14 0.59 5.52
N THR A 90 0.35 0.77 6.83
CA THR A 90 -0.06 1.99 7.55
C THR A 90 0.62 3.22 6.93
N VAL A 91 1.91 3.12 6.63
CA VAL A 91 2.70 4.16 5.96
C VAL A 91 2.24 4.33 4.51
N LEU A 92 2.20 3.25 3.72
CA LEU A 92 1.91 3.30 2.28
C LEU A 92 0.48 3.77 1.95
N VAL A 93 -0.50 3.46 2.81
CA VAL A 93 -1.85 4.04 2.64
C VAL A 93 -1.81 5.54 2.85
N HIS A 94 -1.07 6.02 3.83
CA HIS A 94 -0.93 7.44 4.12
C HIS A 94 -0.21 8.17 2.98
N THR A 95 0.96 7.70 2.54
CA THR A 95 1.83 8.40 1.60
C THR A 95 1.47 8.20 0.13
N ASP A 96 1.03 7.00 -0.25
CA ASP A 96 0.93 6.57 -1.65
C ASP A 96 -0.47 6.19 -2.12
N MET A 97 -1.41 5.94 -1.19
CA MET A 97 -2.79 5.62 -1.54
C MET A 97 -3.73 6.81 -1.27
N ALA A 98 -3.72 7.39 -0.07
CA ALA A 98 -4.56 8.53 0.28
C ALA A 98 -3.91 9.89 -0.08
N GLY A 99 -2.63 10.08 0.29
CA GLY A 99 -1.90 11.33 0.07
C GLY A 99 -1.96 11.86 -1.37
N PRO A 100 -1.75 11.05 -2.41
CA PRO A 100 -1.79 11.52 -3.79
C PRO A 100 -3.13 12.09 -4.22
N HIS A 101 -4.26 11.63 -3.66
CA HIS A 101 -5.55 12.24 -3.95
C HIS A 101 -5.64 13.67 -3.43
N LEU A 102 -5.15 13.91 -2.20
CA LEU A 102 -5.06 15.26 -1.64
C LEU A 102 -4.13 16.14 -2.48
N LEU A 103 -2.93 15.66 -2.81
CA LEU A 103 -1.92 16.41 -3.55
C LEU A 103 -2.35 16.76 -4.98
N ASN A 104 -3.02 15.82 -5.67
CA ASN A 104 -3.40 15.99 -7.08
C ASN A 104 -4.70 16.79 -7.27
N SER A 105 -5.59 16.78 -6.29
CA SER A 105 -6.95 17.30 -6.44
C SER A 105 -7.35 18.32 -5.37
N GLY A 106 -6.50 18.55 -4.37
CA GLY A 106 -6.77 19.49 -3.29
C GLY A 106 -6.79 20.93 -3.74
N SER A 107 -7.73 21.71 -3.22
CA SER A 107 -7.72 23.17 -3.35
C SER A 107 -6.54 23.79 -2.58
N PRO A 108 -6.10 25.00 -2.89
CA PRO A 108 -5.03 25.67 -2.14
C PRO A 108 -5.29 25.72 -0.61
N GLY A 109 -6.54 25.88 -0.20
CA GLY A 109 -6.92 25.87 1.20
C GLY A 109 -6.77 24.48 1.84
N GLN A 110 -7.23 23.42 1.16
CA GLN A 110 -7.08 22.05 1.61
C GLN A 110 -5.60 21.62 1.70
N LEU A 111 -4.79 21.99 0.71
CA LEU A 111 -3.36 21.72 0.73
C LEU A 111 -2.66 22.45 1.89
N ALA A 112 -2.96 23.72 2.09
CA ALA A 112 -2.38 24.52 3.19
C ALA A 112 -2.75 23.97 4.57
N GLU A 113 -3.95 23.42 4.73
CA GLU A 113 -4.40 22.84 5.99
C GLU A 113 -3.83 21.44 6.25
N TRP A 114 -3.88 20.55 5.26
CA TRP A 114 -3.66 19.13 5.49
C TRP A 114 -2.25 18.64 5.16
N VAL A 115 -1.54 19.25 4.21
CA VAL A 115 -0.21 18.77 3.83
C VAL A 115 0.81 18.90 4.95
N PRO A 116 0.89 20.01 5.71
CA PRO A 116 1.82 20.07 6.83
C PRO A 116 1.55 19.01 7.92
N LYS A 117 0.27 18.73 8.20
CA LYS A 117 -0.13 17.70 9.17
C LYS A 117 0.18 16.29 8.65
N MET A 118 0.03 16.07 7.32
CA MET A 118 0.39 14.82 6.65
C MET A 118 1.91 14.59 6.73
N LEU A 119 2.71 15.59 6.39
CA LEU A 119 4.17 15.51 6.40
C LEU A 119 4.74 15.23 7.80
N SER A 120 4.18 15.83 8.83
CA SER A 120 4.63 15.65 10.22
C SER A 120 4.11 14.36 10.89
N GLY A 121 3.21 13.61 10.25
CA GLY A 121 2.53 12.49 10.87
C GLY A 121 1.56 12.89 12.00
N GLU A 122 1.20 14.18 12.11
CA GLU A 122 0.13 14.66 12.97
C GLU A 122 -1.22 14.13 12.50
N ALA A 123 -1.47 14.17 11.18
CA ALA A 123 -2.64 13.57 10.57
C ALA A 123 -2.24 12.39 9.67
N ILE A 124 -2.72 11.21 10.01
CA ILE A 124 -2.61 10.02 9.15
C ILE A 124 -3.88 9.90 8.31
N LEU A 125 -3.67 9.75 7.00
CA LEU A 125 -4.74 9.71 6.02
C LEU A 125 -5.21 8.28 5.76
N SER A 126 -6.49 8.15 5.45
CA SER A 126 -7.11 6.92 4.95
C SER A 126 -7.94 7.21 3.69
N ILE A 127 -8.29 6.15 2.95
CA ILE A 127 -9.13 6.27 1.76
C ILE A 127 -10.29 5.28 1.80
N GLY A 128 -11.52 5.80 1.72
CA GLY A 128 -12.77 5.07 1.77
C GLY A 128 -13.43 4.95 0.40
N VAL A 129 -13.00 3.96 -0.40
CA VAL A 129 -13.58 3.65 -1.72
C VAL A 129 -14.40 2.37 -1.65
N THR A 130 -13.82 1.29 -1.12
CA THR A 130 -14.42 -0.05 -1.08
C THR A 130 -15.65 -0.11 -0.18
N GLU A 131 -16.68 -0.81 -0.63
CA GLU A 131 -17.93 -1.07 0.09
C GLU A 131 -18.19 -2.58 0.22
N PRO A 132 -19.07 -3.02 1.13
CA PRO A 132 -19.41 -4.43 1.27
C PRO A 132 -19.80 -5.12 -0.05
N ASP A 133 -20.49 -4.40 -0.95
CA ASP A 133 -20.99 -4.91 -2.23
C ASP A 133 -20.19 -4.42 -3.45
N ALA A 134 -19.16 -3.57 -3.26
CA ALA A 134 -18.38 -2.96 -4.34
C ALA A 134 -16.90 -2.86 -4.00
N GLY A 135 -16.12 -3.89 -4.37
CA GLY A 135 -14.66 -3.94 -4.28
C GLY A 135 -14.02 -3.63 -5.62
N SER A 136 -13.75 -4.66 -6.43
CA SER A 136 -13.15 -4.49 -7.77
C SER A 136 -14.00 -3.66 -8.73
N ASP A 137 -15.33 -3.73 -8.61
CA ASP A 137 -16.27 -2.88 -9.36
C ASP A 137 -16.55 -1.57 -8.58
N VAL A 138 -15.58 -0.66 -8.58
CA VAL A 138 -15.69 0.66 -7.92
C VAL A 138 -16.92 1.45 -8.42
N ALA A 139 -17.27 1.33 -9.70
CA ALA A 139 -18.42 2.02 -10.28
C ALA A 139 -19.77 1.51 -9.74
N GLY A 140 -19.78 0.32 -9.16
CA GLY A 140 -20.94 -0.29 -8.49
C GLY A 140 -21.20 0.22 -7.07
N MET A 141 -20.44 1.18 -6.57
CA MET A 141 -20.62 1.71 -5.21
C MET A 141 -22.03 2.25 -4.97
N ARG A 142 -22.49 2.14 -3.73
CA ARG A 142 -23.83 2.52 -3.30
C ARG A 142 -23.89 3.71 -2.36
N SER A 143 -22.78 4.07 -1.70
CA SER A 143 -22.73 5.29 -0.89
C SER A 143 -23.10 6.49 -1.75
N THR A 144 -23.93 7.36 -1.22
CA THR A 144 -24.46 8.54 -1.93
C THR A 144 -24.05 9.83 -1.23
N ALA A 145 -23.90 10.89 -2.00
CA ALA A 145 -23.79 12.23 -1.48
C ALA A 145 -24.78 13.14 -2.25
N VAL A 146 -25.68 13.78 -1.50
CA VAL A 146 -26.72 14.64 -2.04
C VAL A 146 -26.44 16.07 -1.62
N LYS A 147 -26.57 17.01 -2.58
CA LYS A 147 -26.38 18.44 -2.33
C LYS A 147 -27.37 18.95 -1.29
N ASP A 148 -26.89 19.65 -0.24
CA ASP A 148 -27.67 20.21 0.85
C ASP A 148 -27.13 21.59 1.22
N GLY A 149 -27.77 22.65 0.71
CA GLY A 149 -27.35 24.03 0.89
C GLY A 149 -25.95 24.29 0.31
N ASP A 150 -25.02 24.71 1.13
CA ASP A 150 -23.60 24.98 0.85
C ASP A 150 -22.69 23.76 1.13
N GLY A 151 -23.28 22.55 1.20
CA GLY A 151 -22.58 21.32 1.47
C GLY A 151 -23.26 20.10 0.88
N TRP A 152 -22.89 18.93 1.40
CA TRP A 152 -23.34 17.62 0.95
C TRP A 152 -23.70 16.73 2.12
N ARG A 153 -24.76 15.94 2.00
CA ARG A 153 -25.14 14.86 2.91
C ARG A 153 -24.67 13.54 2.36
N ILE A 154 -23.81 12.87 3.10
CA ILE A 154 -23.20 11.60 2.69
C ILE A 154 -23.81 10.46 3.51
N ASN A 155 -24.25 9.41 2.81
CA ASN A 155 -24.80 8.21 3.42
C ASN A 155 -24.18 6.96 2.79
N GLY A 156 -23.80 5.98 3.63
CA GLY A 156 -23.25 4.72 3.17
C GLY A 156 -22.34 4.02 4.16
N THR A 157 -21.69 2.96 3.67
CA THR A 157 -20.76 2.15 4.46
C THR A 157 -19.51 1.89 3.64
N LYS A 158 -18.33 2.05 4.26
CA LYS A 158 -17.05 1.69 3.67
C LYS A 158 -16.42 0.54 4.45
N THR A 159 -15.77 -0.39 3.75
CA THR A 159 -15.16 -1.57 4.38
C THR A 159 -13.73 -1.77 3.95
N PHE A 160 -12.95 -2.47 4.76
CA PHE A 160 -11.51 -2.72 4.57
C PHE A 160 -10.66 -1.46 4.55
N ILE A 161 -11.03 -0.43 5.32
CA ILE A 161 -10.36 0.86 5.31
C ILE A 161 -9.19 0.85 6.29
N THR A 162 -7.98 0.73 5.76
CA THR A 162 -6.73 0.86 6.53
C THR A 162 -6.56 2.30 7.02
N ASN A 163 -6.04 2.47 8.22
CA ASN A 163 -5.98 3.75 8.96
C ASN A 163 -7.37 4.33 9.27
N GLY A 164 -8.45 3.59 9.09
CA GLY A 164 -9.81 4.09 9.29
C GLY A 164 -10.24 4.17 10.76
N VAL A 165 -9.57 3.44 11.67
CA VAL A 165 -9.88 3.48 13.09
C VAL A 165 -9.17 4.63 13.80
N TYR A 166 -7.90 4.85 13.45
CA TYR A 166 -7.00 5.76 14.16
C TYR A 166 -6.51 6.94 13.31
N GLY A 167 -6.87 7.00 12.03
CA GLY A 167 -6.53 8.13 11.15
C GLY A 167 -7.33 9.39 11.48
N GLU A 168 -6.77 10.55 11.18
CA GLU A 168 -7.39 11.84 11.43
C GLU A 168 -8.28 12.32 10.28
N MET A 169 -8.07 11.80 9.06
CA MET A 169 -8.87 12.19 7.90
C MET A 169 -9.06 11.02 6.94
N THR A 170 -10.28 10.82 6.50
CA THR A 170 -10.64 9.85 5.47
C THR A 170 -11.07 10.56 4.20
N ILE A 171 -10.47 10.19 3.07
CA ILE A 171 -10.93 10.59 1.74
C ILE A 171 -12.04 9.63 1.34
N VAL A 172 -13.28 10.09 1.31
CA VAL A 172 -14.47 9.26 1.05
C VAL A 172 -14.97 9.48 -0.37
N ALA A 173 -15.10 8.40 -1.13
CA ALA A 173 -15.76 8.41 -2.43
C ALA A 173 -17.27 8.13 -2.26
N ALA A 174 -18.13 8.94 -2.87
CA ALA A 174 -19.57 8.73 -2.85
C ALA A 174 -20.21 9.13 -4.21
N LYS A 175 -21.31 8.49 -4.54
CA LYS A 175 -22.06 8.75 -5.77
C LYS A 175 -22.86 10.05 -5.62
N THR A 176 -22.55 11.02 -6.47
CA THR A 176 -23.21 12.33 -6.53
C THR A 176 -24.12 12.50 -7.75
N ASN A 177 -23.96 11.63 -8.76
CA ASN A 177 -24.87 11.57 -9.90
C ASN A 177 -25.37 10.13 -10.07
N PRO A 178 -26.62 9.81 -9.66
CA PRO A 178 -27.17 8.46 -9.74
C PRO A 178 -27.44 7.99 -11.19
N GLU A 179 -27.58 8.91 -12.13
CA GLU A 179 -27.81 8.59 -13.54
C GLU A 179 -26.52 8.17 -14.28
N SER A 180 -25.36 8.48 -13.70
CA SER A 180 -24.06 8.12 -14.26
C SER A 180 -23.40 7.03 -13.42
N ARG A 181 -22.99 5.94 -14.06
CA ARG A 181 -22.19 4.89 -13.42
C ARG A 181 -20.91 5.46 -12.80
N TYR A 182 -20.31 6.48 -13.42
CA TYR A 182 -19.04 7.10 -13.03
C TYR A 182 -19.21 8.42 -12.28
N GLY A 183 -20.43 8.83 -11.96
CA GLY A 183 -20.77 10.10 -11.29
C GLY A 183 -20.44 10.09 -9.79
N ILE A 184 -19.16 9.90 -9.46
CA ILE A 184 -18.59 9.79 -8.11
C ILE A 184 -17.85 11.08 -7.79
N THR A 185 -17.92 11.52 -6.54
CA THR A 185 -17.13 12.64 -5.99
C THR A 185 -16.35 12.17 -4.78
N MET A 186 -15.18 12.73 -4.54
CA MET A 186 -14.39 12.48 -3.35
C MET A 186 -14.57 13.63 -2.34
N PHE A 187 -14.56 13.28 -1.05
CA PHE A 187 -14.78 14.22 0.05
C PHE A 187 -13.73 14.02 1.12
N LEU A 188 -13.24 15.11 1.70
CA LEU A 188 -12.41 15.08 2.91
C LEU A 188 -13.33 15.00 4.13
N VAL A 189 -13.27 13.89 4.86
CA VAL A 189 -14.08 13.67 6.06
C VAL A 189 -13.15 13.49 7.26
N PRO A 190 -12.95 14.55 8.08
CA PRO A 190 -12.15 14.44 9.30
C PRO A 190 -12.76 13.47 10.31
N ALA A 191 -11.92 12.81 11.09
CA ALA A 191 -12.36 12.00 12.22
C ALA A 191 -13.14 12.90 13.22
N GLY A 192 -14.22 12.34 13.76
CA GLY A 192 -15.09 13.09 14.69
C GLY A 192 -16.16 13.97 14.00
N THR A 193 -16.24 13.98 12.65
CA THR A 193 -17.37 14.58 11.95
C THR A 193 -18.67 13.89 12.38
N GLU A 194 -19.71 14.68 12.68
CA GLU A 194 -21.02 14.16 13.12
C GLU A 194 -21.60 13.19 12.08
N GLY A 195 -22.10 12.03 12.52
CA GLY A 195 -22.61 10.97 11.67
C GLY A 195 -21.51 10.07 11.07
N PHE A 196 -20.22 10.42 11.17
CA PHE A 196 -19.11 9.59 10.70
C PHE A 196 -18.54 8.75 11.85
N SER A 197 -18.58 7.44 11.73
CA SER A 197 -18.19 6.54 12.82
C SER A 197 -17.52 5.26 12.33
N VAL A 198 -16.74 4.66 13.22
CA VAL A 198 -16.17 3.31 13.06
C VAL A 198 -17.19 2.30 13.59
N ALA A 199 -17.85 1.57 12.67
CA ALA A 199 -18.78 0.51 13.05
C ALA A 199 -18.04 -0.69 13.62
N LYS A 200 -16.87 -1.01 13.04
CA LYS A 200 -16.11 -2.18 13.45
C LYS A 200 -14.62 -2.03 13.10
N LYS A 201 -13.74 -2.36 14.06
CA LYS A 201 -12.35 -2.72 13.74
C LYS A 201 -12.34 -4.17 13.29
N LEU A 202 -11.91 -4.41 12.06
CA LEU A 202 -11.94 -5.73 11.45
C LEU A 202 -10.77 -6.61 11.96
N SER A 203 -11.07 -7.89 12.23
CA SER A 203 -10.06 -8.89 12.54
C SER A 203 -9.52 -9.49 11.25
N LYS A 204 -8.21 -9.50 11.09
CA LYS A 204 -7.53 -9.88 9.85
C LYS A 204 -6.70 -11.16 10.01
N HIS A 205 -6.39 -11.80 8.89
CA HIS A 205 -5.45 -12.91 8.83
C HIS A 205 -4.01 -12.44 9.05
N GLY A 206 -3.59 -11.37 8.42
CA GLY A 206 -2.28 -10.72 8.50
C GLY A 206 -2.39 -9.21 8.72
N TRP A 207 -1.26 -8.49 8.61
CA TRP A 207 -1.16 -7.05 8.85
C TRP A 207 -1.68 -6.65 10.24
N LEU A 208 -1.35 -7.44 11.26
CA LEU A 208 -2.02 -7.33 12.56
C LEU A 208 -1.73 -6.02 13.29
N CYS A 209 -0.57 -5.40 13.10
CA CYS A 209 -0.25 -4.13 13.72
C CYS A 209 -0.91 -2.91 13.01
N SER A 210 -1.53 -3.08 11.82
CA SER A 210 -2.37 -2.02 11.25
C SER A 210 -3.82 -2.16 11.70
N ASP A 211 -4.55 -1.06 11.75
CA ASP A 211 -5.99 -1.10 11.86
C ASP A 211 -6.65 -1.21 10.47
N THR A 212 -7.84 -1.77 10.46
CA THR A 212 -8.70 -1.82 9.27
C THR A 212 -10.14 -1.70 9.73
N ALA A 213 -10.86 -0.71 9.20
CA ALA A 213 -12.19 -0.34 9.65
C ALA A 213 -13.29 -0.75 8.68
N GLU A 214 -14.46 -0.97 9.26
CA GLU A 214 -15.74 -0.72 8.63
C GLU A 214 -16.23 0.64 9.13
N LEU A 215 -16.49 1.57 8.19
CA LEU A 215 -16.90 2.94 8.45
C LEU A 215 -18.35 3.13 8.04
N VAL A 216 -19.11 3.85 8.86
CA VAL A 216 -20.49 4.23 8.59
C VAL A 216 -20.58 5.74 8.44
N LEU A 217 -21.28 6.15 7.39
CA LEU A 217 -21.68 7.52 7.13
C LEU A 217 -23.21 7.56 7.25
N ASP A 218 -23.69 8.16 8.32
CA ASP A 218 -25.11 8.31 8.64
C ASP A 218 -25.45 9.80 8.66
N ASP A 219 -25.97 10.26 7.53
CA ASP A 219 -26.33 11.67 7.31
C ASP A 219 -25.16 12.65 7.57
N VAL A 220 -23.94 12.24 7.21
CA VAL A 220 -22.72 13.04 7.39
C VAL A 220 -22.79 14.30 6.54
N TRP A 221 -22.81 15.47 7.18
CA TRP A 221 -22.73 16.74 6.45
C TRP A 221 -21.29 17.21 6.30
N VAL A 222 -20.91 17.60 5.08
CA VAL A 222 -19.64 18.22 4.74
C VAL A 222 -19.88 19.47 3.90
N SER A 223 -19.09 20.52 4.09
CA SER A 223 -19.20 21.76 3.30
C SER A 223 -18.68 21.55 1.87
N ASP A 224 -19.00 22.47 0.97
CA ASP A 224 -18.43 22.47 -0.39
C ASP A 224 -16.91 22.57 -0.38
N ASP A 225 -16.31 23.21 0.63
CA ASP A 225 -14.84 23.29 0.80
C ASP A 225 -14.19 21.93 1.12
N GLN A 226 -14.97 20.91 1.50
CA GLN A 226 -14.49 19.54 1.72
C GLN A 226 -14.63 18.64 0.50
N VAL A 227 -15.16 19.14 -0.61
CA VAL A 227 -15.12 18.44 -1.90
C VAL A 227 -13.67 18.38 -2.39
N LEU A 228 -13.16 17.19 -2.61
CA LEU A 228 -11.82 16.98 -3.15
C LEU A 228 -11.89 16.85 -4.68
N GLY A 229 -11.27 17.79 -5.38
CA GLY A 229 -11.27 17.83 -6.83
C GLY A 229 -12.60 18.34 -7.42
N THR A 230 -13.02 17.74 -8.53
CA THR A 230 -14.20 18.18 -9.28
C THR A 230 -15.39 17.26 -9.02
N VAL A 231 -16.56 17.84 -8.75
CA VAL A 231 -17.82 17.11 -8.58
C VAL A 231 -18.08 16.19 -9.79
N HIS A 232 -18.48 14.94 -9.54
CA HIS A 232 -18.71 13.87 -10.51
C HIS A 232 -17.46 13.32 -11.23
N ARG A 233 -16.25 13.72 -10.82
CA ARG A 233 -14.99 13.27 -11.43
C ARG A 233 -14.16 12.32 -10.57
N GLY A 234 -14.59 12.04 -9.34
CA GLY A 234 -13.86 11.21 -8.37
C GLY A 234 -13.54 9.79 -8.84
N PHE A 235 -14.34 9.20 -9.75
CA PHE A 235 -14.01 7.92 -10.36
C PHE A 235 -12.68 7.98 -11.12
N TYR A 236 -12.48 9.00 -11.93
CA TYR A 236 -11.27 9.16 -12.73
C TYR A 236 -10.04 9.46 -11.86
N GLU A 237 -10.23 10.25 -10.79
CA GLU A 237 -9.19 10.52 -9.81
C GLU A 237 -8.73 9.22 -9.12
N THR A 238 -9.68 8.37 -8.72
CA THR A 238 -9.38 7.05 -8.13
C THR A 238 -8.60 6.17 -9.12
N MET A 239 -9.05 6.07 -10.36
CA MET A 239 -8.38 5.26 -11.38
C MET A 239 -6.95 5.73 -11.68
N ARG A 240 -6.70 7.06 -11.62
CA ARG A 240 -5.38 7.65 -11.83
C ARG A 240 -4.37 7.16 -10.79
N ASN A 241 -4.76 7.06 -9.51
CA ASN A 241 -3.85 6.64 -8.44
C ASN A 241 -3.63 5.13 -8.34
N PHE A 242 -4.50 4.31 -8.89
CA PHE A 242 -4.41 2.85 -8.77
C PHE A 242 -3.09 2.25 -9.24
N GLN A 243 -2.40 2.89 -10.20
CA GLN A 243 -1.09 2.39 -10.65
C GLN A 243 -0.04 2.53 -9.55
N ASN A 244 -0.10 3.64 -8.80
CA ASN A 244 0.79 3.88 -7.68
C ASN A 244 0.54 2.88 -6.53
N GLU A 245 -0.73 2.62 -6.19
CA GLU A 245 -1.11 1.63 -5.17
C GLU A 245 -0.60 0.23 -5.51
N ARG A 246 -0.76 -0.20 -6.77
CA ARG A 246 -0.28 -1.49 -7.27
C ARG A 246 1.24 -1.60 -7.18
N MET A 247 1.94 -0.52 -7.51
CA MET A 247 3.39 -0.45 -7.49
C MET A 247 3.95 -0.63 -6.07
N VAL A 248 3.47 0.17 -5.11
CA VAL A 248 4.02 0.15 -3.76
C VAL A 248 3.74 -1.17 -3.04
N ILE A 249 2.58 -1.80 -3.26
CA ILE A 249 2.27 -3.12 -2.69
C ILE A 249 3.23 -4.19 -3.20
N ILE A 250 3.59 -4.18 -4.49
CA ILE A 250 4.55 -5.16 -5.02
C ILE A 250 5.98 -4.84 -4.62
N ALA A 251 6.35 -3.57 -4.57
CA ALA A 251 7.69 -3.18 -4.11
C ALA A 251 7.92 -3.56 -2.65
N GLU A 252 6.95 -3.30 -1.76
CA GLU A 252 6.96 -3.76 -0.37
C GLU A 252 7.09 -5.28 -0.29
N GLY A 253 6.25 -6.01 -1.02
CA GLY A 253 6.31 -7.47 -1.06
C GLY A 253 7.64 -8.03 -1.57
N VAL A 254 8.35 -7.32 -2.47
CA VAL A 254 9.72 -7.67 -2.90
C VAL A 254 10.70 -7.55 -1.74
N GLY A 255 10.64 -6.45 -0.98
CA GLY A 255 11.45 -6.26 0.22
C GLY A 255 11.21 -7.32 1.29
N ALA A 256 9.93 -7.58 1.59
CA ALA A 256 9.53 -8.62 2.54
C ALA A 256 9.97 -10.03 2.08
N ALA A 257 9.84 -10.35 0.79
CA ALA A 257 10.28 -11.64 0.25
C ALA A 257 11.81 -11.79 0.28
N GLN A 258 12.56 -10.70 0.07
CA GLN A 258 14.02 -10.72 0.25
C GLN A 258 14.38 -10.99 1.71
N ALA A 259 13.75 -10.33 2.66
CA ALA A 259 13.95 -10.58 4.09
C ALA A 259 13.63 -12.05 4.46
N ALA A 260 12.56 -12.61 3.91
CA ALA A 260 12.21 -14.01 4.10
C ALA A 260 13.25 -14.97 3.53
N ILE A 261 13.82 -14.70 2.35
CA ILE A 261 14.89 -15.47 1.73
C ILE A 261 16.15 -15.42 2.60
N ASP A 262 16.55 -14.22 3.06
CA ASP A 262 17.76 -14.02 3.84
C ASP A 262 17.65 -14.75 5.19
N THR A 263 16.54 -14.57 5.92
CA THR A 263 16.25 -15.29 7.17
C THR A 263 16.25 -16.83 6.97
N THR A 264 15.68 -17.28 5.86
CA THR A 264 15.62 -18.71 5.56
C THR A 264 16.99 -19.27 5.18
N ASN A 265 17.82 -18.51 4.45
CA ASN A 265 19.19 -18.91 4.13
C ASN A 265 20.02 -19.09 5.40
N GLU A 266 19.94 -18.20 6.38
CA GLU A 266 20.58 -18.33 7.68
C GLU A 266 20.10 -19.60 8.40
N TYR A 267 18.79 -19.78 8.48
CA TYR A 267 18.20 -20.94 9.15
C TYR A 267 18.64 -22.27 8.53
N VAL A 268 18.58 -22.45 7.20
CA VAL A 268 18.95 -23.72 6.53
C VAL A 268 20.45 -23.97 6.58
N TYR A 269 21.27 -22.93 6.72
CA TYR A 269 22.70 -23.04 6.90
C TYR A 269 23.06 -23.53 8.31
N GLU A 270 22.34 -23.13 9.34
CA GLU A 270 22.58 -23.50 10.74
C GLU A 270 21.91 -24.83 11.11
N ARG A 271 20.73 -25.11 10.59
CA ARG A 271 19.91 -26.26 10.96
C ARG A 271 20.51 -27.57 10.47
N LYS A 272 20.80 -28.46 11.41
CA LYS A 272 21.34 -29.81 11.14
C LYS A 272 20.21 -30.84 11.09
N ALA A 273 20.22 -31.69 10.07
CA ALA A 273 19.36 -32.86 9.91
C ALA A 273 20.01 -33.88 8.96
N PHE A 274 19.68 -35.15 9.11
CA PHE A 274 20.19 -36.24 8.25
C PHE A 274 21.72 -36.32 8.12
N GLY A 275 22.44 -35.96 9.18
CA GLY A 275 23.90 -36.01 9.22
C GLY A 275 24.63 -34.82 8.60
N GLY A 276 23.92 -33.78 8.11
CA GLY A 276 24.46 -32.56 7.52
C GLY A 276 23.61 -31.34 7.86
N ARG A 277 23.80 -30.25 7.14
CA ARG A 277 22.96 -29.04 7.20
C ARG A 277 21.78 -29.19 6.25
N LEU A 278 20.70 -28.48 6.48
CA LEU A 278 19.61 -28.42 5.50
C LEU A 278 20.09 -27.84 4.17
N SER A 279 20.99 -26.88 4.20
CA SER A 279 21.63 -26.31 3.00
C SER A 279 22.46 -27.29 2.19
N ASP A 280 22.85 -28.45 2.74
CA ASP A 280 23.57 -29.51 1.98
C ASP A 280 22.63 -30.30 1.06
N LEU A 281 21.31 -30.19 1.26
CA LEU A 281 20.31 -30.86 0.46
C LEU A 281 20.07 -30.10 -0.86
N GLY A 282 20.35 -30.75 -2.01
CA GLY A 282 20.25 -30.13 -3.33
C GLY A 282 18.87 -29.54 -3.64
N ALA A 283 17.78 -30.19 -3.21
CA ALA A 283 16.42 -29.72 -3.39
C ALA A 283 16.17 -28.35 -2.71
N ILE A 284 16.71 -28.15 -1.51
CA ILE A 284 16.60 -26.88 -0.77
C ILE A 284 17.42 -25.78 -1.46
N ARG A 285 18.70 -26.05 -1.76
CA ARG A 285 19.56 -25.06 -2.45
C ARG A 285 18.98 -24.59 -3.78
N GLN A 286 18.49 -25.54 -4.60
CA GLN A 286 17.93 -25.23 -5.91
C GLN A 286 16.63 -24.41 -5.78
N ARG A 287 15.79 -24.73 -4.80
CA ARG A 287 14.54 -23.99 -4.57
C ARG A 287 14.83 -22.58 -4.04
N MET A 288 15.79 -22.42 -3.11
CA MET A 288 16.21 -21.10 -2.62
C MET A 288 16.81 -20.25 -3.74
N ALA A 289 17.66 -20.82 -4.60
CA ALA A 289 18.18 -20.12 -5.77
C ALA A 289 17.08 -19.68 -6.75
N MET A 290 16.05 -20.53 -6.96
CA MET A 290 14.92 -20.19 -7.80
C MET A 290 14.06 -19.08 -7.15
N ASN A 291 13.89 -19.08 -5.83
CA ASN A 291 13.17 -18.05 -5.11
C ASN A 291 13.88 -16.69 -5.25
N GLN A 292 15.21 -16.67 -5.10
CA GLN A 292 15.99 -15.44 -5.35
C GLN A 292 15.80 -14.96 -6.79
N ALA A 293 15.93 -15.83 -7.79
CA ALA A 293 15.75 -15.47 -9.19
C ALA A 293 14.35 -14.90 -9.48
N LYS A 294 13.29 -15.43 -8.85
CA LYS A 294 11.93 -14.91 -8.96
C LYS A 294 11.84 -13.48 -8.41
N ILE A 295 12.35 -13.24 -7.21
CA ILE A 295 12.29 -11.91 -6.58
C ILE A 295 13.13 -10.90 -7.35
N ASP A 296 14.30 -11.28 -7.85
CA ASP A 296 15.11 -10.40 -8.70
C ASP A 296 14.37 -10.01 -9.99
N ALA A 297 13.65 -10.95 -10.61
CA ALA A 297 12.81 -10.67 -11.78
C ALA A 297 11.63 -9.74 -11.47
N VAL A 298 10.94 -9.95 -10.35
CA VAL A 298 9.84 -9.07 -9.90
C VAL A 298 10.38 -7.68 -9.58
N ARG A 299 11.51 -7.58 -8.86
CA ARG A 299 12.19 -6.32 -8.53
C ARG A 299 12.51 -5.54 -9.80
N ALA A 300 13.19 -6.16 -10.77
CA ALA A 300 13.50 -5.51 -12.03
C ALA A 300 12.25 -5.02 -12.76
N SER A 301 11.17 -5.80 -12.74
CA SER A 301 9.92 -5.47 -13.40
C SER A 301 9.15 -4.33 -12.72
N VAL A 302 9.11 -4.29 -11.37
CA VAL A 302 8.39 -3.21 -10.66
C VAL A 302 9.11 -1.87 -10.81
N TYR A 303 10.44 -1.84 -10.75
CA TYR A 303 11.20 -0.61 -10.98
C TYR A 303 11.10 -0.14 -12.42
N HIS A 304 11.10 -1.06 -13.40
CA HIS A 304 10.84 -0.69 -14.79
C HIS A 304 9.44 -0.08 -14.97
N ALA A 305 8.42 -0.68 -14.38
CA ALA A 305 7.05 -0.15 -14.46
C ALA A 305 6.92 1.20 -13.72
N ALA A 306 7.61 1.38 -12.58
CA ALA A 306 7.69 2.65 -11.87
C ALA A 306 8.34 3.75 -12.74
N TRP A 307 9.46 3.43 -13.39
CA TRP A 307 10.11 4.32 -14.33
C TRP A 307 9.19 4.70 -15.51
N MET A 308 8.46 3.73 -16.08
CA MET A 308 7.47 4.02 -17.12
C MET A 308 6.37 5.00 -16.65
N CYS A 309 5.92 4.86 -15.40
CA CYS A 309 4.98 5.80 -14.80
C CYS A 309 5.60 7.19 -14.61
N GLU A 310 6.87 7.28 -14.26
CA GLU A 310 7.59 8.54 -14.09
C GLU A 310 7.78 9.30 -15.41
N GLN A 311 7.88 8.59 -16.55
CA GLN A 311 7.94 9.20 -17.88
C GLN A 311 6.57 9.71 -18.37
N SER A 312 5.52 9.60 -17.57
CA SER A 312 4.18 9.99 -17.96
C SER A 312 4.02 11.51 -18.04
N THR A 313 3.31 11.97 -19.04
CA THR A 313 2.97 13.38 -19.20
C THR A 313 1.76 13.72 -18.31
N ASP A 314 1.78 14.86 -17.64
CA ASP A 314 0.69 15.35 -16.79
C ASP A 314 0.26 14.39 -15.66
N GLY A 315 1.19 13.49 -15.22
CA GLY A 315 0.94 12.50 -14.18
C GLY A 315 -0.12 11.45 -14.55
N ILE A 316 -0.43 11.28 -15.84
CA ILE A 316 -1.34 10.25 -16.36
C ILE A 316 -0.48 9.14 -16.97
N PRO A 317 -0.45 7.93 -16.38
CA PRO A 317 0.33 6.82 -16.93
C PRO A 317 -0.13 6.43 -18.33
N SER A 318 0.83 6.18 -19.23
CA SER A 318 0.53 5.69 -20.58
C SER A 318 -0.13 4.29 -20.51
N GLU A 319 -0.86 3.89 -21.57
CA GLU A 319 -1.43 2.54 -21.65
C GLU A 319 -0.39 1.44 -21.48
N ALA A 320 0.83 1.66 -22.01
CA ALA A 320 1.94 0.75 -21.82
C ALA A 320 2.37 0.63 -20.36
N ALA A 321 2.43 1.75 -19.62
CA ALA A 321 2.73 1.77 -18.19
C ALA A 321 1.63 1.06 -17.37
N VAL A 322 0.36 1.33 -17.68
CA VAL A 322 -0.79 0.64 -17.04
C VAL A 322 -0.74 -0.87 -17.27
N LYS A 323 -0.46 -1.30 -18.50
CA LYS A 323 -0.31 -2.72 -18.85
C LYS A 323 0.88 -3.35 -18.10
N ALA A 324 2.04 -2.69 -18.10
CA ALA A 324 3.23 -3.18 -17.41
C ALA A 324 2.96 -3.33 -15.91
N MET A 325 2.41 -2.31 -15.27
CA MET A 325 2.10 -2.32 -13.84
C MET A 325 1.07 -3.40 -13.48
N SER A 326 0.02 -3.58 -14.29
CA SER A 326 -0.98 -4.63 -14.07
C SER A 326 -0.36 -6.03 -14.18
N GLY A 327 0.52 -6.23 -15.17
CA GLY A 327 1.25 -7.50 -15.34
C GLY A 327 2.20 -7.79 -14.16
N VAL A 328 2.93 -6.78 -13.71
CA VAL A 328 3.82 -6.88 -12.55
C VAL A 328 3.02 -7.18 -11.28
N LYS A 329 1.86 -6.53 -11.07
CA LYS A 329 0.99 -6.78 -9.93
C LYS A 329 0.47 -8.21 -9.90
N ALA A 330 0.00 -8.73 -11.03
CA ALA A 330 -0.48 -10.11 -11.13
C ALA A 330 0.64 -11.13 -10.89
N PHE A 331 1.73 -11.05 -11.66
CA PHE A 331 2.83 -12.00 -11.58
C PHE A 331 3.59 -11.89 -10.25
N GLY A 332 3.90 -10.66 -9.81
CA GLY A 332 4.66 -10.41 -8.57
C GLY A 332 3.93 -10.92 -7.33
N ALA A 333 2.60 -10.72 -7.26
CA ALA A 333 1.79 -11.21 -6.15
C ALA A 333 1.88 -12.74 -5.99
N GLU A 334 1.78 -13.47 -7.08
CA GLU A 334 1.89 -14.94 -7.09
C GLU A 334 3.33 -15.39 -6.75
N ALA A 335 4.34 -14.74 -7.33
CA ALA A 335 5.74 -15.06 -7.10
C ALA A 335 6.14 -14.84 -5.63
N ILE A 336 5.74 -13.71 -5.03
CA ILE A 336 5.99 -13.37 -3.63
C ILE A 336 5.34 -14.42 -2.71
N ASN A 337 4.07 -14.75 -2.93
CA ASN A 337 3.38 -15.76 -2.12
C ASN A 337 4.04 -17.15 -2.23
N GLN A 338 4.51 -17.53 -3.43
CA GLN A 338 5.23 -18.79 -3.59
C GLN A 338 6.57 -18.77 -2.82
N VAL A 339 7.29 -17.66 -2.83
CA VAL A 339 8.55 -17.52 -2.08
C VAL A 339 8.28 -17.63 -0.58
N MET A 340 7.27 -16.93 -0.06
CA MET A 340 6.87 -17.01 1.35
C MET A 340 6.49 -18.43 1.76
N TYR A 341 5.73 -19.14 0.91
CA TYR A 341 5.37 -20.53 1.13
C TYR A 341 6.62 -21.44 1.22
N ASP A 342 7.55 -21.32 0.28
CA ASP A 342 8.77 -22.14 0.26
C ASP A 342 9.67 -21.84 1.48
N CYS A 343 9.84 -20.56 1.84
CA CYS A 343 10.61 -20.14 3.00
C CYS A 343 10.02 -20.70 4.30
N LEU A 344 8.71 -20.54 4.51
CA LEU A 344 8.03 -21.11 5.68
C LEU A 344 8.19 -22.63 5.73
N GLN A 345 8.04 -23.33 4.60
CA GLN A 345 8.17 -24.78 4.52
C GLN A 345 9.57 -25.26 4.97
N PHE A 346 10.62 -24.52 4.63
CA PHE A 346 11.99 -24.89 5.00
C PHE A 346 12.29 -24.69 6.49
N HIS A 347 11.54 -23.85 7.19
CA HIS A 347 11.60 -23.75 8.65
C HIS A 347 10.93 -24.92 9.37
N GLY A 348 10.18 -25.78 8.65
CA GLY A 348 9.52 -26.94 9.22
C GLY A 348 8.50 -26.53 10.32
N GLY A 349 8.49 -27.25 11.45
CA GLY A 349 7.60 -26.94 12.57
C GLY A 349 7.79 -25.53 13.15
N MET A 350 9.00 -24.99 13.11
CA MET A 350 9.28 -23.61 13.56
C MET A 350 8.59 -22.58 12.65
N GLY A 351 8.46 -22.84 11.34
CA GLY A 351 7.74 -21.96 10.42
C GLY A 351 6.24 -21.84 10.71
N TYR A 352 5.68 -22.75 11.51
CA TYR A 352 4.27 -22.72 11.91
C TYR A 352 4.04 -22.01 13.26
N MET A 353 5.12 -21.62 13.94
CA MET A 353 5.06 -20.99 15.26
C MET A 353 5.12 -19.47 15.13
N ARG A 354 4.25 -18.77 15.86
CA ARG A 354 4.17 -17.30 15.85
C ARG A 354 5.40 -16.58 16.38
N GLU A 355 6.26 -17.30 17.06
CA GLU A 355 7.55 -16.83 17.55
C GLU A 355 8.59 -16.62 16.45
N THR A 356 8.28 -16.98 15.21
CA THR A 356 9.19 -16.80 14.06
C THR A 356 8.67 -15.75 13.09
N ALA A 357 9.57 -14.87 12.64
CA ALA A 357 9.22 -13.83 11.68
C ALA A 357 8.66 -14.41 10.36
N ILE A 358 9.09 -15.61 9.95
CA ILE A 358 8.66 -16.21 8.70
C ILE A 358 7.16 -16.58 8.69
N GLU A 359 6.59 -16.96 9.83
CA GLU A 359 5.15 -17.20 9.96
C GLU A 359 4.38 -15.91 9.69
N ARG A 360 4.80 -14.81 10.31
CA ARG A 360 4.20 -13.48 10.14
C ARG A 360 4.29 -13.01 8.69
N MET A 361 5.48 -13.06 8.07
CA MET A 361 5.69 -12.66 6.68
C MET A 361 4.82 -13.47 5.71
N TYR A 362 4.67 -14.79 5.93
CA TYR A 362 3.77 -15.63 5.14
C TYR A 362 2.29 -15.20 5.27
N ARG A 363 1.83 -14.94 6.50
CA ARG A 363 0.47 -14.45 6.78
C ARG A 363 0.20 -13.12 6.10
N ASP A 364 1.15 -12.21 6.21
CA ASP A 364 1.04 -10.84 5.71
C ASP A 364 1.03 -10.80 4.17
N ALA A 365 1.85 -11.60 3.51
CA ALA A 365 1.92 -11.64 2.06
C ALA A 365 0.64 -12.18 1.38
N ARG A 366 -0.23 -12.89 2.12
CA ARG A 366 -1.44 -13.49 1.52
C ARG A 366 -2.40 -12.46 0.93
N ILE A 367 -2.40 -11.23 1.42
CA ILE A 367 -3.28 -10.17 0.91
C ILE A 367 -2.85 -9.62 -0.45
N ILE A 368 -1.56 -9.74 -0.81
CA ILE A 368 -1.01 -9.11 -2.01
C ILE A 368 -1.77 -9.47 -3.30
N PRO A 369 -2.16 -10.74 -3.58
CA PRO A 369 -2.96 -11.06 -4.76
C PRO A 369 -4.45 -10.68 -4.65
N ILE A 370 -4.90 -10.14 -3.52
CA ILE A 370 -6.30 -9.77 -3.25
C ILE A 370 -6.48 -8.25 -3.27
N GLY A 371 -5.71 -7.53 -2.44
CA GLY A 371 -5.80 -6.08 -2.26
C GLY A 371 -5.09 -5.30 -3.36
N GLY A 372 -5.47 -4.03 -3.56
CA GLY A 372 -4.87 -3.17 -4.58
C GLY A 372 -5.04 -3.67 -6.02
N GLY A 373 -6.12 -4.42 -6.28
CA GLY A 373 -6.42 -5.07 -7.57
C GLY A 373 -6.15 -6.58 -7.52
N ALA A 374 -7.23 -7.37 -7.52
CA ALA A 374 -7.14 -8.83 -7.54
C ALA A 374 -6.37 -9.33 -8.79
N THR A 375 -5.64 -10.44 -8.64
CA THR A 375 -4.83 -11.03 -9.73
C THR A 375 -5.64 -11.19 -11.01
N GLU A 376 -6.89 -11.67 -10.93
CA GLU A 376 -7.75 -11.88 -12.07
C GLU A 376 -8.10 -10.55 -12.78
N VAL A 377 -8.40 -9.51 -12.01
CA VAL A 377 -8.68 -8.17 -12.56
C VAL A 377 -7.44 -7.59 -13.25
N MET A 378 -6.26 -7.82 -12.67
CA MET A 378 -5.00 -7.36 -13.27
C MET A 378 -4.70 -8.09 -14.58
N LEU A 379 -4.98 -9.39 -14.66
CA LEU A 379 -4.82 -10.17 -15.88
C LEU A 379 -5.81 -9.72 -16.97
N GLU A 380 -7.04 -9.37 -16.62
CA GLU A 380 -8.01 -8.77 -17.56
C GLU A 380 -7.51 -7.41 -18.09
N GLU A 381 -6.92 -6.58 -17.23
CA GLU A 381 -6.32 -5.30 -17.67
C GLU A 381 -5.15 -5.51 -18.66
N VAL A 382 -4.36 -6.56 -18.47
CA VAL A 382 -3.30 -6.95 -19.42
C VAL A 382 -3.90 -7.48 -20.72
N ALA A 383 -4.92 -8.34 -20.64
CA ALA A 383 -5.55 -8.95 -21.79
C ALA A 383 -6.20 -7.91 -22.71
N LYS A 384 -6.99 -6.99 -22.14
CA LYS A 384 -7.60 -5.88 -22.88
C LYS A 384 -6.59 -5.09 -23.70
N ARG A 385 -5.47 -4.71 -23.06
CA ARG A 385 -4.41 -3.91 -23.71
C ARG A 385 -3.49 -4.72 -24.64
N SER A 386 -3.49 -6.05 -24.52
CA SER A 386 -2.69 -6.92 -25.39
C SER A 386 -3.43 -7.33 -26.66
N TYR A 387 -4.74 -7.55 -26.56
CA TYR A 387 -5.54 -8.18 -27.60
C TYR A 387 -6.68 -7.30 -28.13
N GLY A 388 -6.83 -6.05 -27.62
CA GLY A 388 -7.90 -5.15 -28.03
C GLY A 388 -9.29 -5.68 -27.67
N MET A 389 -9.41 -6.39 -26.55
CA MET A 389 -10.69 -6.88 -26.03
C MET A 389 -11.31 -5.78 -25.17
N ASP A 390 -12.42 -5.20 -25.64
CA ASP A 390 -13.24 -4.22 -24.92
C ASP A 390 -14.17 -4.89 -23.89
#